data_223f1fb4f6c03af4bc9ec14fb4d08ce8
#
_entry.id   223f1fb4f6c03af4bc9ec14fb4d08ce8
#
_cell.length_a   1.000
_cell.length_b   1.000
_cell.length_c   1.000
_cell.angle_alpha   90.00
_cell.angle_beta   90.00
_cell.angle_gamma   90.00
#
_symmetry.space_group_name_H-M   'P 1'
#
loop_
_entity.id
_entity.type
_entity.pdbx_description
1 polymer ?
#
loop_
_entity_poly.entity_id
_entity_poly.type
_entity_poly.pdbx_seq_one_letter_code
_entity_poly.pdbx_strand_id
1 'polypeptide(L)'
;MKIAIGIPAYKAQNTIEECLSSINIQSMRNDINVIIANDNPHVDDYSYLKDKFPHLHITLTETDKNGGPGIARNKVIEVSNDDYIMFMDADDILYTPYAVEQLYNGVKAQPNIVQCQGVFVQECTINGVHKLVPQNNRNHPWSFGRLTNLKLLKKAGIDFGLLPNMEDGRFQWCINLFIEGTQLKRNFINDIVYVWKEGSEHSITRSGTDINGGIPVYNYSMCQIGASIAAKQAVEFALSKNPFNGSIQKFLLEQMIGHYFTYYECKERCPKFAEQNWWLSKWFYHNCYAKYCQNLNDDLIDRFYMQMLSAKGKELQKFPDLTFSQWFGKIKTEEFVFEELAEIRSRLPQEILDVERKSGSLTAEARDDALRIFDVDK
;
A
#
# COMPACT_ATOMS: atom_id res chain seq x y z
N MET A 1 -15.42 -0.07 24.84
CA MET A 1 -14.88 0.07 23.48
C MET A 1 -13.39 0.23 23.60
N LYS A 2 -12.61 -0.44 22.73
CA LYS A 2 -11.14 -0.34 22.72
C LYS A 2 -10.64 -0.19 21.28
N ILE A 3 -9.54 0.54 21.13
CA ILE A 3 -8.92 0.86 19.84
C ILE A 3 -7.46 0.39 19.89
N ALA A 4 -7.08 -0.48 18.98
CA ALA A 4 -5.67 -0.80 18.76
C ALA A 4 -5.03 0.27 17.87
N ILE A 5 -3.85 0.75 18.26
CA ILE A 5 -2.94 1.45 17.35
C ILE A 5 -1.75 0.53 17.11
N GLY A 6 -1.67 -0.02 15.90
CA GLY A 6 -0.63 -0.94 15.47
C GLY A 6 0.53 -0.21 14.82
N ILE A 7 1.74 -0.43 15.35
CA ILE A 7 2.96 0.21 14.89
C ILE A 7 3.96 -0.88 14.46
N PRO A 8 4.19 -1.06 13.15
CA PRO A 8 5.32 -1.86 12.69
C PRO A 8 6.61 -1.11 12.99
N ALA A 9 7.55 -1.76 13.66
CA ALA A 9 8.79 -1.14 14.11
C ALA A 9 10.01 -1.91 13.60
N TYR A 10 10.83 -1.23 12.79
CA TYR A 10 12.11 -1.71 12.27
C TYR A 10 13.13 -0.58 12.33
N LYS A 11 14.16 -0.72 13.15
CA LYS A 11 15.20 0.32 13.36
C LYS A 11 14.59 1.69 13.71
N ALA A 12 13.52 1.70 14.50
CA ALA A 12 12.71 2.88 14.77
C ALA A 12 13.08 3.58 16.10
N GLN A 13 14.21 3.25 16.72
CA GLN A 13 14.62 3.77 18.04
C GLN A 13 14.67 5.31 18.08
N ASN A 14 15.01 5.94 16.95
CA ASN A 14 15.16 7.40 16.87
C ASN A 14 13.83 8.15 16.62
N THR A 15 12.76 7.46 16.24
CA THR A 15 11.51 8.07 15.79
C THR A 15 10.30 7.66 16.62
N ILE A 16 10.27 6.43 17.12
CA ILE A 16 9.10 5.84 17.79
C ILE A 16 8.64 6.61 19.04
N GLU A 17 9.55 7.29 19.73
CA GLU A 17 9.20 8.08 20.90
C GLU A 17 8.35 9.30 20.56
N GLU A 18 8.59 9.96 19.43
CA GLU A 18 7.76 11.05 18.95
C GLU A 18 6.40 10.55 18.50
N CYS A 19 6.36 9.42 17.80
CA CYS A 19 5.13 8.72 17.45
C CYS A 19 4.28 8.44 18.71
N LEU A 20 4.86 7.80 19.73
CA LEU A 20 4.16 7.51 21.00
C LEU A 20 3.75 8.77 21.77
N SER A 21 4.54 9.83 21.72
CA SER A 21 4.20 11.12 22.34
C SER A 21 2.92 11.68 21.75
N SER A 22 2.73 11.58 20.43
CA SER A 22 1.51 12.01 19.75
C SER A 22 0.27 11.18 20.13
N ILE A 23 0.47 9.90 20.47
CA ILE A 23 -0.60 9.02 20.97
C ILE A 23 -0.90 9.33 22.45
N ASN A 24 0.14 9.59 23.23
CA ASN A 24 0.01 9.84 24.68
C ASN A 24 -0.85 11.08 25.02
N ILE A 25 -0.94 12.05 24.12
CA ILE A 25 -1.76 13.26 24.29
C ILE A 25 -3.18 13.13 23.74
N GLN A 26 -3.57 11.97 23.19
CA GLN A 26 -4.91 11.80 22.61
C GLN A 26 -6.01 11.89 23.68
N SER A 27 -7.14 12.54 23.35
CA SER A 27 -8.33 12.67 24.21
C SER A 27 -8.89 11.32 24.63
N MET A 28 -8.79 10.31 23.76
CA MET A 28 -9.24 8.93 24.00
C MET A 28 -8.12 8.01 24.48
N ARG A 29 -7.00 8.51 24.99
CA ARG A 29 -5.83 7.72 25.37
C ARG A 29 -6.16 6.48 26.22
N ASN A 30 -7.08 6.59 27.16
CA ASN A 30 -7.45 5.48 28.05
C ASN A 30 -8.20 4.32 27.34
N ASP A 31 -8.69 4.56 26.13
CA ASP A 31 -9.34 3.56 25.28
C ASP A 31 -8.39 2.97 24.23
N ILE A 32 -7.15 3.49 24.15
CA ILE A 32 -6.15 3.08 23.18
C ILE A 32 -5.23 2.02 23.77
N ASN A 33 -5.06 0.93 23.02
CA ASN A 33 -4.00 -0.07 23.20
C ASN A 33 -2.98 0.09 22.07
N VAL A 34 -1.76 0.45 22.43
CA VAL A 34 -0.65 0.54 21.46
C VAL A 34 -0.01 -0.83 21.34
N ILE A 35 0.06 -1.35 20.12
CA ILE A 35 0.70 -2.64 19.82
C ILE A 35 1.88 -2.38 18.89
N ILE A 36 3.09 -2.53 19.42
CA ILE A 36 4.34 -2.39 18.67
C ILE A 36 4.77 -3.77 18.21
N ALA A 37 4.83 -3.97 16.89
CA ALA A 37 5.32 -5.20 16.28
C ALA A 37 6.77 -4.99 15.82
N ASN A 38 7.71 -5.53 16.58
CA ASN A 38 9.13 -5.48 16.29
C ASN A 38 9.47 -6.42 15.12
N ASP A 39 9.85 -5.85 13.99
CA ASP A 39 10.24 -6.61 12.78
C ASP A 39 11.75 -6.85 12.68
N ASN A 40 12.48 -6.61 13.78
CA ASN A 40 13.92 -6.86 13.91
C ASN A 40 14.26 -7.40 15.32
N PRO A 41 13.63 -8.51 15.77
CA PRO A 41 13.62 -8.92 17.17
C PRO A 41 14.99 -9.28 17.75
N HIS A 42 15.99 -9.56 16.90
CA HIS A 42 17.32 -9.93 17.35
C HIS A 42 18.26 -8.73 17.53
N VAL A 43 17.83 -7.53 17.13
CA VAL A 43 18.66 -6.32 17.14
C VAL A 43 18.00 -5.18 17.89
N ASP A 44 16.69 -4.97 17.65
CA ASP A 44 15.96 -3.85 18.21
C ASP A 44 15.29 -4.23 19.53
N ASP A 45 15.41 -3.37 20.53
CA ASP A 45 14.68 -3.50 21.81
C ASP A 45 13.81 -2.25 22.06
N TYR A 46 12.55 -2.48 22.25
CA TYR A 46 11.53 -1.45 22.56
C TYR A 46 10.94 -1.60 23.97
N SER A 47 11.53 -2.44 24.85
CA SER A 47 11.00 -2.73 26.18
C SER A 47 10.96 -1.49 27.08
N TYR A 48 11.93 -0.60 26.95
CA TYR A 48 12.06 0.66 27.70
C TYR A 48 10.89 1.63 27.48
N LEU A 49 10.16 1.48 26.39
CA LEU A 49 9.04 2.37 26.07
C LEU A 49 7.89 2.28 27.08
N LYS A 50 7.71 1.13 27.74
CA LYS A 50 6.70 0.98 28.79
C LYS A 50 6.97 1.87 30.02
N ASP A 51 8.24 1.97 30.41
CA ASP A 51 8.66 2.82 31.51
C ASP A 51 8.62 4.30 31.13
N LYS A 52 8.97 4.60 29.89
CA LYS A 52 8.97 5.97 29.38
C LYS A 52 7.55 6.53 29.18
N PHE A 53 6.58 5.68 28.80
CA PHE A 53 5.19 6.05 28.60
C PHE A 53 4.23 5.30 29.53
N PRO A 54 4.32 5.50 30.86
CA PRO A 54 3.56 4.72 31.84
C PRO A 54 2.04 4.90 31.76
N HIS A 55 1.58 5.91 31.03
CA HIS A 55 0.16 6.19 30.81
C HIS A 55 -0.40 5.57 29.53
N LEU A 56 0.43 4.93 28.71
CA LEU A 56 0.00 4.18 27.54
C LEU A 56 -0.07 2.68 27.87
N HIS A 57 -1.10 2.04 27.38
CA HIS A 57 -1.17 0.58 27.37
C HIS A 57 -0.35 0.07 26.18
N ILE A 58 0.91 -0.30 26.42
CA ILE A 58 1.83 -0.78 25.38
C ILE A 58 1.96 -2.30 25.44
N THR A 59 1.62 -2.97 24.36
CA THR A 59 1.90 -4.39 24.10
C THR A 59 3.03 -4.48 23.08
N LEU A 60 4.07 -5.23 23.42
CA LEU A 60 5.14 -5.57 22.49
C LEU A 60 4.88 -6.97 21.93
N THR A 61 5.02 -7.09 20.64
CA THR A 61 5.04 -8.37 19.91
C THR A 61 6.16 -8.33 18.89
N GLU A 62 6.52 -9.46 18.33
CA GLU A 62 7.62 -9.54 17.38
C GLU A 62 7.30 -10.52 16.24
N THR A 63 7.93 -10.32 15.11
CA THR A 63 7.96 -11.27 14.01
C THR A 63 9.07 -12.29 14.23
N ASP A 64 8.99 -13.45 13.61
CA ASP A 64 10.04 -14.48 13.73
C ASP A 64 11.38 -14.02 13.10
N LYS A 65 11.28 -13.22 12.06
CA LYS A 65 12.39 -12.59 11.32
C LYS A 65 11.89 -11.34 10.63
N ASN A 66 12.80 -10.50 10.14
CA ASN A 66 12.40 -9.37 9.30
C ASN A 66 11.57 -9.83 8.09
N GLY A 67 10.28 -9.53 8.15
CA GLY A 67 9.28 -9.89 7.13
C GLY A 67 8.70 -8.68 6.40
N GLY A 68 9.08 -7.48 6.81
CA GLY A 68 8.55 -6.23 6.29
C GLY A 68 7.28 -5.74 6.98
N PRO A 69 6.84 -4.52 6.68
CA PRO A 69 5.76 -3.84 7.39
C PRO A 69 4.42 -4.59 7.31
N GLY A 70 4.16 -5.30 6.22
CA GLY A 70 2.94 -6.10 6.07
C GLY A 70 2.86 -7.24 7.08
N ILE A 71 3.97 -7.98 7.27
CA ILE A 71 4.05 -9.08 8.24
C ILE A 71 3.91 -8.53 9.66
N ALA A 72 4.59 -7.44 9.97
CA ALA A 72 4.49 -6.80 11.28
C ALA A 72 3.04 -6.32 11.56
N ARG A 73 2.36 -5.71 10.58
CA ARG A 73 0.94 -5.32 10.72
C ARG A 73 0.01 -6.52 10.84
N ASN A 74 0.29 -7.64 10.16
CA ASN A 74 -0.46 -8.88 10.33
C ASN A 74 -0.31 -9.42 11.77
N LYS A 75 0.89 -9.32 12.34
CA LYS A 75 1.12 -9.69 13.75
C LYS A 75 0.30 -8.85 14.71
N VAL A 76 0.17 -7.54 14.44
CA VAL A 76 -0.73 -6.67 15.22
C VAL A 76 -2.19 -7.14 15.10
N ILE A 77 -2.69 -7.43 13.89
CA ILE A 77 -4.05 -7.96 13.70
C ILE A 77 -4.25 -9.26 14.50
N GLU A 78 -3.28 -10.16 14.47
CA GLU A 78 -3.33 -11.45 15.15
C GLU A 78 -3.54 -11.28 16.67
N VAL A 79 -2.68 -10.47 17.31
CA VAL A 79 -2.66 -10.36 18.78
C VAL A 79 -3.71 -9.40 19.35
N SER A 80 -4.23 -8.46 18.56
CA SER A 80 -5.23 -7.49 19.01
C SER A 80 -6.61 -8.13 19.21
N ASN A 81 -7.28 -7.80 20.31
CA ASN A 81 -8.67 -8.16 20.58
C ASN A 81 -9.60 -6.94 20.74
N ASP A 82 -9.16 -5.81 20.22
CA ASP A 82 -9.88 -4.55 20.29
C ASP A 82 -11.08 -4.49 19.32
N ASP A 83 -11.91 -3.45 19.45
CA ASP A 83 -13.06 -3.28 18.56
C ASP A 83 -12.68 -2.69 17.21
N TYR A 84 -11.70 -1.76 17.23
CA TYR A 84 -11.20 -1.04 16.07
C TYR A 84 -9.68 -1.09 16.02
N ILE A 85 -9.13 -0.88 14.83
CA ILE A 85 -7.69 -0.81 14.60
C ILE A 85 -7.33 0.38 13.70
N MET A 86 -6.25 1.05 14.05
CA MET A 86 -5.56 2.05 13.26
C MET A 86 -4.10 1.62 13.10
N PHE A 87 -3.51 1.82 11.94
CA PHE A 87 -2.08 1.63 11.73
C PHE A 87 -1.37 2.97 11.66
N MET A 88 -0.18 3.02 12.24
CA MET A 88 0.74 4.16 12.18
C MET A 88 2.14 3.66 11.87
N ASP A 89 2.87 4.40 11.06
CA ASP A 89 4.29 4.14 10.89
C ASP A 89 5.07 4.73 12.08
N ALA A 90 6.17 4.09 12.46
CA ALA A 90 6.90 4.43 13.68
C ALA A 90 7.66 5.78 13.59
N ASP A 91 7.71 6.37 12.41
CA ASP A 91 8.32 7.68 12.13
C ASP A 91 7.30 8.79 11.89
N ASP A 92 5.99 8.50 12.03
CA ASP A 92 4.90 9.44 11.81
C ASP A 92 4.20 9.85 13.12
N ILE A 93 3.31 10.85 13.06
CA ILE A 93 2.59 11.34 14.22
C ILE A 93 1.10 11.61 13.94
N LEU A 94 0.28 11.59 14.99
CA LEU A 94 -1.10 12.09 14.95
C LEU A 94 -1.10 13.62 14.95
N TYR A 95 -1.92 14.23 14.09
CA TYR A 95 -1.90 15.68 13.86
C TYR A 95 -2.41 16.50 15.04
N THR A 96 -3.46 16.02 15.72
CA THR A 96 -4.07 16.73 16.86
C THR A 96 -4.35 15.78 18.02
N PRO A 97 -4.56 16.30 19.25
CA PRO A 97 -5.00 15.47 20.38
C PRO A 97 -6.38 14.80 20.17
N TYR A 98 -7.13 15.19 19.16
CA TYR A 98 -8.48 14.69 18.88
C TYR A 98 -8.53 13.76 17.64
N ALA A 99 -7.40 13.45 17.04
CA ALA A 99 -7.35 12.70 15.79
C ALA A 99 -8.06 11.34 15.86
N VAL A 100 -7.80 10.58 16.94
CA VAL A 100 -8.44 9.27 17.14
C VAL A 100 -9.95 9.43 17.43
N GLU A 101 -10.34 10.43 18.20
CA GLU A 101 -11.75 10.72 18.51
C GLU A 101 -12.54 11.10 17.25
N GLN A 102 -11.96 11.93 16.38
CA GLN A 102 -12.55 12.34 15.10
C GLN A 102 -12.81 11.13 14.20
N LEU A 103 -11.81 10.24 14.05
CA LEU A 103 -11.95 9.00 13.31
C LEU A 103 -13.01 8.07 13.93
N TYR A 104 -13.02 7.95 15.26
CA TYR A 104 -13.99 7.14 15.97
C TYR A 104 -15.42 7.67 15.80
N ASN A 105 -15.63 8.98 15.92
CA ASN A 105 -16.91 9.60 15.64
C ASN A 105 -17.36 9.35 14.19
N GLY A 106 -16.44 9.36 13.26
CA GLY A 106 -16.72 9.05 11.86
C GLY A 106 -17.10 7.60 11.61
N VAL A 107 -16.44 6.62 12.27
CA VAL A 107 -16.75 5.20 12.08
C VAL A 107 -18.06 4.79 12.75
N LYS A 108 -18.40 5.39 13.88
CA LYS A 108 -19.66 5.11 14.60
C LYS A 108 -20.87 5.89 14.10
N ALA A 109 -20.71 6.82 13.18
CA ALA A 109 -21.80 7.67 12.67
C ALA A 109 -22.97 6.83 12.13
N GLN A 110 -22.71 5.66 11.57
CA GLN A 110 -23.70 4.68 11.13
C GLN A 110 -23.19 3.24 11.39
N PRO A 111 -24.10 2.30 11.73
CA PRO A 111 -23.70 0.92 12.10
C PRO A 111 -23.02 0.14 10.98
N ASN A 112 -23.22 0.53 9.73
CA ASN A 112 -22.65 -0.13 8.56
C ASN A 112 -21.32 0.49 8.07
N ILE A 113 -20.79 1.49 8.77
CA ILE A 113 -19.47 2.04 8.45
C ILE A 113 -18.41 1.11 9.05
N VAL A 114 -17.57 0.57 8.16
CA VAL A 114 -16.51 -0.37 8.53
C VAL A 114 -15.14 0.28 8.66
N GLN A 115 -14.95 1.43 8.01
CA GLN A 115 -13.72 2.20 8.05
C GLN A 115 -14.04 3.70 7.96
N CYS A 116 -13.37 4.51 8.76
CA CYS A 116 -13.33 5.97 8.62
C CYS A 116 -11.91 6.42 8.29
N GLN A 117 -11.80 7.28 7.28
CA GLN A 117 -10.54 7.90 6.84
C GLN A 117 -10.61 9.40 7.07
N GLY A 118 -9.54 9.97 7.62
CA GLY A 118 -9.33 11.41 7.70
C GLY A 118 -8.37 11.92 6.62
N VAL A 119 -8.13 13.23 6.65
CA VAL A 119 -7.11 13.88 5.84
C VAL A 119 -5.75 13.68 6.52
N PHE A 120 -4.70 13.47 5.75
CA PHE A 120 -3.33 13.56 6.25
C PHE A 120 -2.60 14.75 5.63
N VAL A 121 -1.59 15.22 6.32
CA VAL A 121 -0.64 16.21 5.80
C VAL A 121 0.70 15.54 5.58
N GLN A 122 1.36 15.92 4.51
CA GLN A 122 2.73 15.52 4.25
C GLN A 122 3.67 16.62 4.72
N GLU A 123 4.61 16.27 5.58
CA GLU A 123 5.74 17.15 5.89
C GLU A 123 6.70 17.14 4.70
N CYS A 124 7.11 18.33 4.25
CA CYS A 124 8.09 18.47 3.19
C CYS A 124 8.85 19.78 3.31
N THR A 125 10.09 19.79 2.85
CA THR A 125 10.92 20.99 2.78
C THR A 125 10.85 21.58 1.37
N ILE A 126 10.22 22.72 1.22
CA ILE A 126 10.09 23.44 -0.05
C ILE A 126 10.91 24.74 0.03
N ASN A 127 11.95 24.86 -0.79
CA ASN A 127 12.87 26.01 -0.80
C ASN A 127 13.49 26.29 0.59
N GLY A 128 13.87 25.25 1.32
CA GLY A 128 14.46 25.33 2.66
C GLY A 128 13.46 25.66 3.78
N VAL A 129 12.17 25.69 3.50
CA VAL A 129 11.11 25.95 4.48
C VAL A 129 10.30 24.67 4.71
N HIS A 130 10.21 24.24 5.98
CA HIS A 130 9.32 23.14 6.37
C HIS A 130 7.87 23.53 6.20
N LYS A 131 7.10 22.68 5.53
CA LYS A 131 5.66 22.87 5.27
C LYS A 131 4.90 21.59 5.51
N LEU A 132 3.68 21.74 6.01
CA LEU A 132 2.68 20.67 6.07
C LEU A 132 1.71 20.87 4.90
N VAL A 133 1.72 19.95 3.95
CA VAL A 133 0.90 20.01 2.73
C VAL A 133 -0.26 19.01 2.85
N PRO A 134 -1.52 19.50 2.96
CA PRO A 134 -2.68 18.63 3.02
C PRO A 134 -2.80 17.74 1.78
N GLN A 135 -3.06 16.47 2.01
CA GLN A 135 -3.25 15.47 0.97
C GLN A 135 -4.73 15.05 0.94
N ASN A 136 -5.48 15.60 -0.01
CA ASN A 136 -6.91 15.35 -0.15
C ASN A 136 -7.26 14.09 -0.97
N ASN A 137 -6.28 13.24 -1.24
CA ASN A 137 -6.51 12.01 -1.98
C ASN A 137 -7.23 10.98 -1.09
N ARG A 138 -8.55 10.84 -1.29
CA ARG A 138 -9.39 9.87 -0.58
C ARG A 138 -9.15 8.40 -1.02
N ASN A 139 -8.50 8.21 -2.14
CA ASN A 139 -8.26 6.87 -2.71
C ASN A 139 -6.80 6.43 -2.65
N HIS A 140 -6.03 7.00 -1.72
CA HIS A 140 -4.65 6.53 -1.53
C HIS A 140 -4.61 5.08 -1.00
N PRO A 141 -3.59 4.29 -1.35
CA PRO A 141 -3.49 2.89 -0.95
C PRO A 141 -2.99 2.69 0.50
N TRP A 142 -2.42 3.72 1.13
CA TRP A 142 -1.79 3.60 2.45
C TRP A 142 -2.78 3.26 3.55
N SER A 143 -2.32 2.54 4.58
CA SER A 143 -3.13 2.08 5.72
C SER A 143 -3.28 3.12 6.83
N PHE A 144 -2.43 4.12 6.89
CA PHE A 144 -2.46 5.16 7.92
C PHE A 144 -3.62 6.16 7.75
N GLY A 145 -3.91 6.92 8.80
CA GLY A 145 -4.99 7.92 8.81
C GLY A 145 -6.39 7.32 8.73
N ARG A 146 -6.53 6.05 9.10
CA ARG A 146 -7.79 5.27 9.02
C ARG A 146 -8.04 4.48 10.29
N LEU A 147 -9.31 4.49 10.71
CA LEU A 147 -9.80 3.62 11.78
C LEU A 147 -10.74 2.58 11.18
N THR A 148 -10.45 1.31 11.39
CA THR A 148 -11.15 0.18 10.76
C THR A 148 -11.74 -0.75 11.83
N ASN A 149 -12.91 -1.32 11.57
CA ASN A 149 -13.53 -2.31 12.43
C ASN A 149 -12.72 -3.63 12.42
N LEU A 150 -12.02 -3.91 13.50
CA LEU A 150 -11.13 -5.06 13.61
C LEU A 150 -11.88 -6.40 13.59
N LYS A 151 -13.05 -6.45 14.25
CA LYS A 151 -13.85 -7.69 14.28
C LYS A 151 -14.29 -8.09 12.87
N LEU A 152 -14.64 -7.10 12.04
CA LEU A 152 -15.00 -7.35 10.65
C LEU A 152 -13.78 -7.81 9.85
N LEU A 153 -12.61 -7.17 10.02
CA LEU A 153 -11.37 -7.61 9.34
C LEU A 153 -11.07 -9.07 9.64
N LYS A 154 -11.06 -9.44 10.92
CA LYS A 154 -10.80 -10.82 11.36
C LYS A 154 -11.85 -11.81 10.82
N LYS A 155 -13.13 -11.47 10.91
CA LYS A 155 -14.23 -12.30 10.39
C LYS A 155 -14.15 -12.50 8.88
N ALA A 156 -13.75 -11.48 8.14
CA ALA A 156 -13.59 -11.54 6.69
C ALA A 156 -12.28 -12.24 6.28
N GLY A 157 -11.28 -12.29 7.15
CA GLY A 157 -9.93 -12.77 6.83
C GLY A 157 -9.16 -11.75 5.98
N ILE A 158 -9.34 -10.45 6.25
CA ILE A 158 -8.62 -9.38 5.57
C ILE A 158 -7.33 -9.09 6.32
N ASP A 159 -6.22 -9.19 5.63
CA ASP A 159 -4.86 -8.97 6.12
C ASP A 159 -4.00 -8.26 5.07
N PHE A 160 -2.73 -8.00 5.39
CA PHE A 160 -1.77 -7.37 4.47
C PHE A 160 -1.13 -8.37 3.48
N GLY A 161 -1.38 -9.67 3.61
CA GLY A 161 -0.72 -10.70 2.82
C GLY A 161 0.76 -10.88 3.14
N LEU A 162 1.42 -11.66 2.29
CA LEU A 162 2.86 -11.93 2.33
C LEU A 162 3.51 -11.24 1.12
N LEU A 163 3.50 -9.90 1.11
CA LEU A 163 4.00 -9.12 0.00
C LEU A 163 5.30 -8.40 0.38
N PRO A 164 6.25 -8.28 -0.55
CA PRO A 164 7.49 -7.55 -0.31
C PRO A 164 7.25 -6.04 -0.18
N ASN A 165 6.19 -5.55 -0.82
CA ASN A 165 5.73 -4.17 -0.80
C ASN A 165 4.30 -4.10 -1.37
N MET A 166 3.68 -2.92 -1.36
CA MET A 166 2.28 -2.71 -1.76
C MET A 166 1.27 -3.54 -0.94
N GLU A 167 1.68 -3.99 0.23
CA GLU A 167 0.84 -4.66 1.21
C GLU A 167 -0.32 -3.76 1.65
N ASP A 168 -0.07 -2.47 1.81
CA ASP A 168 -1.09 -1.44 2.06
C ASP A 168 -2.14 -1.40 0.94
N GLY A 169 -1.68 -1.43 -0.32
CA GLY A 169 -2.53 -1.48 -1.49
C GLY A 169 -3.44 -2.71 -1.44
N ARG A 170 -2.86 -3.89 -1.23
CA ARG A 170 -3.62 -5.14 -1.10
C ARG A 170 -4.67 -5.04 0.01
N PHE A 171 -4.28 -4.59 1.20
CA PHE A 171 -5.17 -4.46 2.35
C PHE A 171 -6.37 -3.56 2.02
N GLN A 172 -6.13 -2.37 1.45
CA GLN A 172 -7.19 -1.45 1.10
C GLN A 172 -8.06 -1.95 -0.07
N TRP A 173 -7.48 -2.60 -1.06
CA TRP A 173 -8.24 -3.20 -2.16
C TRP A 173 -9.11 -4.37 -1.69
N CYS A 174 -8.62 -5.20 -0.78
CA CYS A 174 -9.44 -6.25 -0.15
C CYS A 174 -10.65 -5.65 0.57
N ILE A 175 -10.48 -4.59 1.36
CA ILE A 175 -11.60 -3.90 2.03
C ILE A 175 -12.57 -3.33 0.99
N ASN A 176 -12.06 -2.63 -0.02
CA ASN A 176 -12.89 -1.97 -1.03
C ASN A 176 -13.74 -2.99 -1.81
N LEU A 177 -13.12 -4.04 -2.32
CA LEU A 177 -13.80 -5.08 -3.08
C LEU A 177 -14.74 -5.91 -2.21
N PHE A 178 -14.39 -6.11 -0.92
CA PHE A 178 -15.24 -6.84 0.03
C PHE A 178 -16.56 -6.10 0.33
N ILE A 179 -16.50 -4.78 0.50
CA ILE A 179 -17.70 -3.99 0.81
C ILE A 179 -18.56 -3.71 -0.41
N GLU A 180 -18.00 -3.81 -1.60
CA GLU A 180 -18.71 -3.53 -2.86
C GLU A 180 -19.88 -4.51 -3.06
N GLY A 181 -21.03 -3.98 -3.42
CA GLY A 181 -22.26 -4.80 -3.55
C GLY A 181 -22.88 -5.22 -2.21
N THR A 182 -22.36 -4.71 -1.06
CA THR A 182 -22.93 -4.89 0.27
C THR A 182 -23.58 -3.62 0.80
N GLN A 183 -24.17 -3.68 2.00
CA GLN A 183 -24.65 -2.49 2.72
C GLN A 183 -23.54 -1.80 3.53
N LEU A 184 -22.33 -2.38 3.55
CA LEU A 184 -21.18 -1.84 4.27
C LEU A 184 -20.61 -0.62 3.52
N LYS A 185 -20.03 0.33 4.27
CA LYS A 185 -19.54 1.60 3.74
C LYS A 185 -18.21 2.00 4.38
N ARG A 186 -17.49 2.85 3.68
CA ARG A 186 -16.43 3.69 4.26
C ARG A 186 -16.95 5.11 4.46
N ASN A 187 -16.45 5.77 5.49
CA ASN A 187 -16.69 7.18 5.73
C ASN A 187 -15.40 7.99 5.53
N PHE A 188 -15.56 9.25 5.16
CA PHE A 188 -14.47 10.20 5.01
C PHE A 188 -14.82 11.46 5.80
N ILE A 189 -13.87 11.89 6.63
CA ILE A 189 -13.97 13.16 7.36
C ILE A 189 -12.93 14.14 6.81
N ASN A 190 -13.21 15.42 6.91
CA ASN A 190 -12.31 16.47 6.42
C ASN A 190 -11.27 16.90 7.48
N ASP A 191 -11.33 16.30 8.65
CA ASP A 191 -10.39 16.57 9.72
C ASP A 191 -9.00 16.03 9.37
N ILE A 192 -7.97 16.82 9.64
CA ILE A 192 -6.59 16.38 9.53
C ILE A 192 -6.26 15.55 10.76
N VAL A 193 -5.93 14.28 10.54
CA VAL A 193 -5.72 13.30 11.61
C VAL A 193 -4.28 12.78 11.70
N TYR A 194 -3.50 12.92 10.63
CA TYR A 194 -2.21 12.26 10.50
C TYR A 194 -1.17 13.16 9.84
N VAL A 195 0.08 13.06 10.29
CA VAL A 195 1.24 13.70 9.66
C VAL A 195 2.15 12.61 9.12
N TRP A 196 2.26 12.54 7.81
CA TRP A 196 3.30 11.78 7.15
C TRP A 196 4.58 12.61 7.12
N LYS A 197 5.52 12.26 7.97
CA LYS A 197 6.75 13.05 8.14
C LYS A 197 7.70 12.89 6.97
N GLU A 198 8.49 13.90 6.72
CA GLU A 198 9.59 13.86 5.76
C GLU A 198 10.60 12.81 6.24
N GLY A 199 10.70 11.72 5.48
CA GLY A 199 11.18 10.43 5.91
C GLY A 199 12.56 10.36 6.55
N SER A 200 12.69 9.40 7.43
CA SER A 200 13.94 8.92 8.00
C SER A 200 14.91 8.41 6.92
N GLU A 201 16.21 8.33 7.23
CA GLU A 201 17.25 7.72 6.38
C GLU A 201 16.92 6.27 5.93
N HIS A 202 15.95 5.64 6.59
CA HIS A 202 15.51 4.26 6.37
C HIS A 202 14.15 4.14 5.64
N SER A 203 13.60 5.24 5.11
CA SER A 203 12.34 5.20 4.37
C SER A 203 12.43 4.34 3.12
N ILE A 204 11.60 3.30 3.03
CA ILE A 204 11.56 2.37 1.89
C ILE A 204 11.24 3.11 0.59
N THR A 205 10.31 4.06 0.63
CA THR A 205 9.85 4.80 -0.55
C THR A 205 10.84 5.85 -1.04
N ARG A 206 11.83 6.21 -0.22
CA ARG A 206 12.85 7.22 -0.53
C ARG A 206 14.26 6.63 -0.61
N SER A 207 14.44 5.38 -0.18
CA SER A 207 15.71 4.69 -0.32
C SER A 207 15.94 4.30 -1.78
N GLY A 208 17.06 4.70 -2.29
CA GLY A 208 17.37 4.51 -3.69
C GLY A 208 17.26 5.82 -4.43
N THR A 209 18.18 6.74 -4.08
CA THR A 209 18.42 7.91 -4.88
C THR A 209 18.66 7.49 -6.32
N ASP A 210 17.92 8.10 -7.12
CA ASP A 210 17.95 8.21 -8.52
C ASP A 210 19.33 8.05 -9.15
N ILE A 211 19.38 7.11 -10.06
CA ILE A 211 20.48 7.02 -11.02
C ILE A 211 20.36 8.10 -12.09
N ASN A 212 19.21 8.81 -12.20
CA ASN A 212 18.90 9.77 -13.25
C ASN A 212 18.21 11.09 -12.81
N GLY A 213 18.33 11.58 -11.55
CA GLY A 213 17.86 12.92 -11.16
C GLY A 213 16.58 13.03 -10.31
N GLY A 214 16.29 12.14 -9.35
CA GLY A 214 15.32 12.38 -8.29
C GLY A 214 14.14 11.43 -8.14
N ILE A 215 14.04 10.35 -8.92
CA ILE A 215 12.93 9.40 -8.78
C ILE A 215 13.44 8.07 -8.27
N PRO A 216 12.90 7.55 -7.15
CA PRO A 216 13.35 6.28 -6.61
C PRO A 216 13.16 5.13 -7.60
N VAL A 217 14.23 4.42 -7.89
CA VAL A 217 14.24 3.19 -8.72
C VAL A 217 13.20 2.18 -8.24
N TYR A 218 12.97 2.13 -6.93
CA TYR A 218 11.96 1.32 -6.29
C TYR A 218 10.56 1.46 -6.91
N ASN A 219 10.15 2.67 -7.28
CA ASN A 219 8.80 2.92 -7.84
C ASN A 219 8.57 2.23 -9.18
N TYR A 220 9.62 2.03 -9.97
CA TYR A 220 9.51 1.47 -11.32
C TYR A 220 9.85 -0.02 -11.38
N SER A 221 10.38 -0.57 -10.31
CA SER A 221 10.79 -1.97 -10.18
C SER A 221 9.90 -2.74 -9.21
N MET A 222 10.36 -2.94 -7.99
CA MET A 222 9.71 -3.81 -7.01
C MET A 222 8.31 -3.34 -6.61
N CYS A 223 8.05 -2.03 -6.61
CA CYS A 223 6.72 -1.51 -6.33
C CYS A 223 5.70 -1.94 -7.39
N GLN A 224 6.07 -1.96 -8.66
CA GLN A 224 5.17 -2.40 -9.74
C GLN A 224 4.93 -3.91 -9.71
N ILE A 225 5.96 -4.69 -9.39
CA ILE A 225 5.82 -6.13 -9.15
C ILE A 225 4.83 -6.37 -8.00
N GLY A 226 5.06 -5.73 -6.85
CA GLY A 226 4.19 -5.85 -5.69
C GLY A 226 2.75 -5.43 -5.97
N ALA A 227 2.55 -4.32 -6.70
CA ALA A 227 1.21 -3.84 -7.06
C ALA A 227 0.45 -4.85 -7.93
N SER A 228 1.12 -5.48 -8.90
CA SER A 228 0.51 -6.48 -9.77
C SER A 228 0.07 -7.72 -8.99
N ILE A 229 0.91 -8.21 -8.08
CA ILE A 229 0.60 -9.35 -7.21
C ILE A 229 -0.50 -8.98 -6.22
N ALA A 230 -0.42 -7.81 -5.59
CA ALA A 230 -1.41 -7.31 -4.64
C ALA A 230 -2.81 -7.23 -5.28
N ALA A 231 -2.89 -6.72 -6.52
CA ALA A 231 -4.13 -6.63 -7.26
C ALA A 231 -4.72 -8.01 -7.57
N LYS A 232 -3.90 -8.98 -8.02
CA LYS A 232 -4.33 -10.38 -8.23
C LYS A 232 -4.89 -10.97 -6.94
N GLN A 233 -4.16 -10.88 -5.84
CA GLN A 233 -4.58 -11.42 -4.55
C GLN A 233 -5.86 -10.77 -4.02
N ALA A 234 -6.05 -9.45 -4.21
CA ALA A 234 -7.26 -8.76 -3.80
C ALA A 234 -8.49 -9.23 -4.59
N VAL A 235 -8.34 -9.49 -5.89
CA VAL A 235 -9.40 -10.06 -6.75
C VAL A 235 -9.75 -11.48 -6.30
N GLU A 236 -8.76 -12.33 -6.10
CA GLU A 236 -8.96 -13.73 -5.65
C GLU A 236 -9.65 -13.78 -4.28
N PHE A 237 -9.21 -12.91 -3.35
CA PHE A 237 -9.87 -12.75 -2.06
C PHE A 237 -11.33 -12.33 -2.23
N ALA A 238 -11.61 -11.28 -3.01
CA ALA A 238 -12.97 -10.76 -3.20
C ALA A 238 -13.90 -11.83 -3.82
N LEU A 239 -13.44 -12.55 -4.83
CA LEU A 239 -14.19 -13.63 -5.47
C LEU A 239 -14.41 -14.82 -4.53
N SER A 240 -13.49 -15.12 -3.62
CA SER A 240 -13.70 -16.15 -2.59
C SER A 240 -14.83 -15.81 -1.63
N LYS A 241 -15.13 -14.51 -1.43
CA LYS A 241 -16.22 -14.01 -0.58
C LYS A 241 -17.53 -13.82 -1.37
N ASN A 242 -17.44 -13.35 -2.59
CA ASN A 242 -18.56 -13.11 -3.50
C ASN A 242 -18.16 -13.41 -4.95
N PRO A 243 -18.44 -14.61 -5.48
CA PRO A 243 -18.10 -14.99 -6.86
C PRO A 243 -18.76 -14.10 -7.94
N PHE A 244 -19.83 -13.37 -7.58
CA PHE A 244 -20.57 -12.47 -8.47
C PHE A 244 -20.27 -10.99 -8.21
N ASN A 245 -19.09 -10.68 -7.65
CA ASN A 245 -18.70 -9.29 -7.37
C ASN A 245 -18.56 -8.49 -8.67
N GLY A 246 -19.55 -7.62 -8.94
CA GLY A 246 -19.61 -6.81 -10.17
C GLY A 246 -18.52 -5.74 -10.29
N SER A 247 -17.79 -5.45 -9.21
CA SER A 247 -16.73 -4.43 -9.22
C SER A 247 -15.38 -4.95 -9.72
N ILE A 248 -15.23 -6.27 -9.85
CA ILE A 248 -13.95 -6.89 -10.26
C ILE A 248 -13.52 -6.40 -11.64
N GLN A 249 -14.45 -6.37 -12.61
CA GLN A 249 -14.10 -5.95 -13.98
C GLN A 249 -13.63 -4.48 -14.03
N LYS A 250 -14.33 -3.60 -13.31
CA LYS A 250 -13.94 -2.20 -13.19
C LYS A 250 -12.57 -2.08 -12.55
N PHE A 251 -12.34 -2.76 -11.43
CA PHE A 251 -11.07 -2.76 -10.71
C PHE A 251 -9.92 -3.25 -11.61
N LEU A 252 -10.09 -4.35 -12.32
CA LEU A 252 -9.07 -4.89 -13.22
C LEU A 252 -8.78 -3.96 -14.39
N LEU A 253 -9.79 -3.28 -14.94
CA LEU A 253 -9.58 -2.28 -15.97
C LEU A 253 -8.81 -1.06 -15.44
N GLU A 254 -9.11 -0.60 -14.21
CA GLU A 254 -8.33 0.45 -13.53
C GLU A 254 -6.85 0.05 -13.38
N GLN A 255 -6.58 -1.20 -13.03
CA GLN A 255 -5.20 -1.69 -12.93
C GLN A 255 -4.51 -1.73 -14.31
N MET A 256 -5.18 -2.21 -15.37
CA MET A 256 -4.62 -2.19 -16.74
C MET A 256 -4.30 -0.77 -17.21
N ILE A 257 -5.16 0.19 -16.93
CA ILE A 257 -4.89 1.61 -17.23
C ILE A 257 -3.70 2.12 -16.38
N GLY A 258 -3.59 1.69 -15.13
CA GLY A 258 -2.43 1.95 -14.29
C GLY A 258 -1.13 1.42 -14.90
N HIS A 259 -1.13 0.18 -15.40
CA HIS A 259 0.00 -0.42 -16.11
C HIS A 259 0.41 0.37 -17.35
N TYR A 260 -0.56 0.84 -18.14
CA TYR A 260 -0.31 1.70 -19.29
C TYR A 260 0.43 2.99 -18.90
N PHE A 261 -0.05 3.71 -17.91
CA PHE A 261 0.60 4.93 -17.44
C PHE A 261 1.99 4.67 -16.89
N THR A 262 2.14 3.62 -16.06
CA THR A 262 3.45 3.26 -15.50
C THR A 262 4.45 2.88 -16.58
N TYR A 263 4.04 2.14 -17.62
CA TYR A 263 4.92 1.79 -18.74
C TYR A 263 5.48 3.03 -19.42
N TYR A 264 4.63 4.01 -19.75
CA TYR A 264 5.06 5.22 -20.43
C TYR A 264 5.88 6.14 -19.54
N GLU A 265 5.48 6.31 -18.29
CA GLU A 265 6.28 7.06 -17.32
C GLU A 265 7.66 6.43 -17.13
N CYS A 266 7.72 5.11 -17.09
CA CYS A 266 8.96 4.35 -17.01
C CYS A 266 9.80 4.55 -18.28
N LYS A 267 9.20 4.47 -19.45
CA LYS A 267 9.87 4.70 -20.74
C LYS A 267 10.50 6.08 -20.83
N GLU A 268 9.85 7.10 -20.27
CA GLU A 268 10.35 8.48 -20.26
C GLU A 268 11.43 8.70 -19.19
N ARG A 269 11.18 8.24 -17.96
CA ARG A 269 11.98 8.61 -16.79
C ARG A 269 12.99 7.55 -16.35
N CYS A 270 12.70 6.28 -16.59
CA CYS A 270 13.53 5.13 -16.21
C CYS A 270 13.52 4.04 -17.28
N PRO A 271 14.04 4.30 -18.52
CA PRO A 271 13.90 3.38 -19.66
C PRO A 271 14.36 1.94 -19.40
N LYS A 272 15.31 1.77 -18.48
CA LYS A 272 15.84 0.45 -18.09
C LYS A 272 14.76 -0.51 -17.54
N PHE A 273 13.66 0.02 -17.02
CA PHE A 273 12.54 -0.78 -16.50
C PHE A 273 11.36 -0.90 -17.48
N ALA A 274 11.42 -0.26 -18.65
CA ALA A 274 10.30 -0.29 -19.59
C ALA A 274 9.96 -1.71 -20.05
N GLU A 275 10.98 -2.55 -20.29
CA GLU A 275 10.80 -3.95 -20.71
C GLU A 275 10.16 -4.79 -19.58
N GLN A 276 10.59 -4.62 -18.33
CA GLN A 276 9.96 -5.26 -17.18
C GLN A 276 8.51 -4.83 -17.02
N ASN A 277 8.21 -3.53 -17.16
CA ASN A 277 6.83 -3.05 -17.05
C ASN A 277 5.94 -3.52 -18.21
N TRP A 278 6.49 -3.69 -19.41
CA TRP A 278 5.80 -4.33 -20.53
C TRP A 278 5.46 -5.78 -20.22
N TRP A 279 6.42 -6.54 -19.72
CA TRP A 279 6.23 -7.92 -19.30
C TRP A 279 5.18 -8.03 -18.18
N LEU A 280 5.25 -7.18 -17.15
CA LEU A 280 4.26 -7.14 -16.06
C LEU A 280 2.85 -6.85 -16.59
N SER A 281 2.72 -6.01 -17.60
CA SER A 281 1.44 -5.70 -18.24
C SER A 281 0.87 -6.93 -18.95
N LYS A 282 1.70 -7.68 -19.69
CA LYS A 282 1.32 -8.96 -20.29
C LYS A 282 0.92 -9.98 -19.22
N TRP A 283 1.75 -10.12 -18.18
CA TRP A 283 1.47 -11.04 -17.09
C TRP A 283 0.12 -10.72 -16.43
N PHE A 284 -0.13 -9.46 -16.08
CA PHE A 284 -1.38 -9.05 -15.44
C PHE A 284 -2.58 -9.26 -16.37
N TYR A 285 -2.45 -8.95 -17.64
CA TYR A 285 -3.50 -9.23 -18.62
C TYR A 285 -3.86 -10.70 -18.67
N HIS A 286 -2.90 -11.59 -18.91
CA HIS A 286 -3.15 -13.02 -19.11
C HIS A 286 -3.55 -13.75 -17.83
N ASN A 287 -2.97 -13.38 -16.68
CA ASN A 287 -3.20 -14.08 -15.41
C ASN A 287 -4.35 -13.48 -14.58
N CYS A 288 -4.75 -12.25 -14.83
CA CYS A 288 -5.79 -11.59 -14.06
C CYS A 288 -6.92 -11.06 -14.96
N TYR A 289 -6.63 -10.09 -15.84
CA TYR A 289 -7.66 -9.38 -16.59
C TYR A 289 -8.48 -10.30 -17.50
N ALA A 290 -7.84 -11.10 -18.33
CA ALA A 290 -8.50 -11.96 -19.31
C ALA A 290 -9.40 -13.02 -18.68
N LYS A 291 -9.11 -13.44 -17.44
CA LYS A 291 -9.95 -14.44 -16.73
C LYS A 291 -11.35 -13.91 -16.40
N TYR A 292 -11.49 -12.60 -16.14
CA TYR A 292 -12.70 -12.01 -15.57
C TYR A 292 -13.34 -10.91 -16.44
N CYS A 293 -12.63 -10.44 -17.47
CA CYS A 293 -13.05 -9.31 -18.31
C CYS A 293 -13.32 -9.67 -19.77
N GLN A 294 -13.62 -10.91 -20.08
CA GLN A 294 -13.79 -11.42 -21.46
C GLN A 294 -14.89 -10.70 -22.26
N ASN A 295 -15.88 -10.10 -21.58
CA ASN A 295 -17.06 -9.50 -22.21
C ASN A 295 -17.03 -7.96 -22.25
N LEU A 296 -15.93 -7.32 -21.89
CA LEU A 296 -15.80 -5.88 -22.01
C LEU A 296 -15.54 -5.50 -23.47
N ASN A 297 -16.38 -4.65 -24.03
CA ASN A 297 -16.19 -4.13 -25.38
C ASN A 297 -15.26 -2.90 -25.38
N ASP A 298 -14.66 -2.61 -26.52
CA ASP A 298 -13.68 -1.54 -26.68
C ASP A 298 -14.25 -0.16 -26.34
N ASP A 299 -15.54 0.11 -26.65
CA ASP A 299 -16.20 1.39 -26.33
C ASP A 299 -16.31 1.63 -24.81
N LEU A 300 -16.52 0.57 -24.02
CA LEU A 300 -16.57 0.67 -22.57
C LEU A 300 -15.17 0.92 -22.01
N ILE A 301 -14.17 0.23 -22.56
CA ILE A 301 -12.75 0.40 -22.20
C ILE A 301 -12.31 1.83 -22.47
N ASP A 302 -12.59 2.38 -23.66
CA ASP A 302 -12.20 3.73 -24.05
C ASP A 302 -12.91 4.80 -23.20
N ARG A 303 -14.20 4.65 -22.95
CA ARG A 303 -14.93 5.59 -22.06
C ARG A 303 -14.35 5.62 -20.65
N PHE A 304 -14.02 4.45 -20.10
CA PHE A 304 -13.43 4.37 -18.77
C PHE A 304 -12.03 4.96 -18.72
N TYR A 305 -11.22 4.71 -19.74
CA TYR A 305 -9.91 5.31 -19.91
C TYR A 305 -10.00 6.85 -19.93
N MET A 306 -10.94 7.41 -20.71
CA MET A 306 -11.14 8.86 -20.79
C MET A 306 -11.58 9.46 -19.44
N GLN A 307 -12.40 8.75 -18.66
CA GLN A 307 -12.76 9.19 -17.30
C GLN A 307 -11.53 9.23 -16.38
N MET A 308 -10.69 8.21 -16.41
CA MET A 308 -9.47 8.18 -15.59
C MET A 308 -8.45 9.24 -16.03
N LEU A 309 -8.31 9.47 -17.32
CA LEU A 309 -7.44 10.51 -17.87
C LEU A 309 -7.88 11.90 -17.40
N SER A 310 -9.18 12.17 -17.44
CA SER A 310 -9.75 13.42 -16.92
C SER A 310 -9.50 13.63 -15.44
N ALA A 311 -9.55 12.56 -14.65
CA ALA A 311 -9.30 12.61 -13.21
C ALA A 311 -7.82 12.82 -12.83
N LYS A 312 -6.89 12.34 -13.66
CA LYS A 312 -5.43 12.45 -13.44
C LYS A 312 -4.81 13.76 -13.97
N GLY A 313 -5.54 14.56 -14.71
CA GLY A 313 -5.11 15.87 -15.22
C GLY A 313 -4.26 15.81 -16.51
N LYS A 314 -3.89 17.02 -17.00
CA LYS A 314 -3.27 17.22 -18.32
C LYS A 314 -1.84 16.65 -18.48
N GLU A 315 -1.15 16.33 -17.40
CA GLU A 315 0.24 15.85 -17.44
C GLU A 315 0.36 14.51 -18.17
N LEU A 316 -0.68 13.68 -18.12
CA LEU A 316 -0.73 12.38 -18.78
C LEU A 316 -1.12 12.41 -20.26
N GLN A 317 -1.49 13.58 -20.81
CA GLN A 317 -1.81 13.73 -22.24
C GLN A 317 -0.58 13.72 -23.15
N LYS A 318 0.62 13.65 -22.59
CA LYS A 318 1.89 13.75 -23.33
C LYS A 318 2.49 12.40 -23.77
N PHE A 319 1.85 11.28 -23.48
CA PHE A 319 2.40 9.96 -23.84
C PHE A 319 2.00 9.58 -25.28
N PRO A 320 2.94 9.40 -26.19
CA PRO A 320 2.61 9.67 -27.58
C PRO A 320 2.70 8.51 -28.55
N ASP A 321 3.35 7.38 -28.22
CA ASP A 321 3.63 6.38 -29.25
C ASP A 321 2.42 5.51 -29.59
N LEU A 322 1.64 5.14 -28.55
CA LEU A 322 0.45 4.30 -28.68
C LEU A 322 -0.68 4.88 -27.83
N THR A 323 -1.87 4.96 -28.37
CA THR A 323 -3.08 5.18 -27.56
C THR A 323 -3.27 4.01 -26.60
N PHE A 324 -4.10 4.20 -25.56
CA PHE A 324 -4.40 3.10 -24.66
C PHE A 324 -4.94 1.87 -25.42
N SER A 325 -5.88 2.06 -26.33
CA SER A 325 -6.45 0.97 -27.13
C SER A 325 -5.40 0.26 -28.00
N GLN A 326 -4.47 0.99 -28.62
CA GLN A 326 -3.38 0.41 -29.39
C GLN A 326 -2.40 -0.38 -28.51
N TRP A 327 -2.02 0.19 -27.37
CA TRP A 327 -1.16 -0.46 -26.39
C TRP A 327 -1.84 -1.73 -25.83
N PHE A 328 -3.10 -1.62 -25.43
CA PHE A 328 -3.88 -2.72 -24.89
C PHE A 328 -4.06 -3.85 -25.93
N GLY A 329 -4.29 -3.50 -27.20
CA GLY A 329 -4.35 -4.46 -28.31
C GLY A 329 -3.05 -5.25 -28.46
N LYS A 330 -1.88 -4.61 -28.31
CA LYS A 330 -0.58 -5.29 -28.35
C LYS A 330 -0.42 -6.23 -27.13
N ILE A 331 -0.69 -5.73 -25.92
CA ILE A 331 -0.62 -6.56 -24.70
C ILE A 331 -1.49 -7.82 -24.84
N LYS A 332 -2.69 -7.68 -25.41
CA LYS A 332 -3.64 -8.77 -25.62
C LYS A 332 -3.17 -9.82 -26.62
N THR A 333 -2.47 -9.40 -27.67
CA THR A 333 -2.13 -10.28 -28.81
C THR A 333 -0.70 -10.81 -28.75
N GLU A 334 0.19 -10.19 -27.99
CA GLU A 334 1.56 -10.68 -27.84
C GLU A 334 1.59 -11.94 -26.99
N GLU A 335 2.40 -12.89 -27.38
CA GLU A 335 2.66 -14.10 -26.62
C GLU A 335 3.24 -13.75 -25.24
N PHE A 336 2.79 -14.45 -24.21
CA PHE A 336 3.29 -14.33 -22.86
C PHE A 336 4.21 -15.50 -22.55
N VAL A 337 5.47 -15.21 -22.22
CA VAL A 337 6.48 -16.18 -21.83
C VAL A 337 6.90 -15.89 -20.38
N PHE A 338 6.79 -16.90 -19.53
CA PHE A 338 6.98 -16.77 -18.08
C PHE A 338 8.46 -16.51 -17.74
N GLU A 339 9.35 -17.24 -18.39
CA GLU A 339 10.80 -17.23 -18.18
C GLU A 339 11.47 -15.90 -18.58
N GLU A 340 10.80 -15.08 -19.41
CA GLU A 340 11.33 -13.77 -19.86
C GLU A 340 11.67 -12.82 -18.70
N LEU A 341 10.95 -12.88 -17.56
CA LEU A 341 11.21 -11.97 -16.45
C LEU A 341 12.62 -12.12 -15.89
N ALA A 342 13.09 -13.35 -15.71
CA ALA A 342 14.44 -13.61 -15.20
C ALA A 342 15.50 -13.09 -16.17
N GLU A 343 15.29 -13.27 -17.48
CA GLU A 343 16.16 -12.77 -18.51
C GLU A 343 16.18 -11.23 -18.56
N ILE A 344 15.01 -10.58 -18.52
CA ILE A 344 14.88 -9.12 -18.48
C ILE A 344 15.64 -8.57 -17.27
N ARG A 345 15.45 -9.17 -16.10
CA ARG A 345 16.11 -8.72 -14.87
C ARG A 345 17.61 -8.99 -14.88
N SER A 346 18.08 -10.04 -15.53
CA SER A 346 19.52 -10.30 -15.67
C SER A 346 20.27 -9.22 -16.48
N ARG A 347 19.56 -8.48 -17.32
CA ARG A 347 20.08 -7.38 -18.13
C ARG A 347 20.04 -6.02 -17.41
N LEU A 348 19.39 -5.94 -16.24
CA LEU A 348 19.41 -4.72 -15.44
C LEU A 348 20.83 -4.47 -14.91
N PRO A 349 21.30 -3.20 -14.92
CA PRO A 349 22.59 -2.86 -14.35
C PRO A 349 22.72 -3.32 -12.90
N GLN A 350 23.87 -3.84 -12.53
CA GLN A 350 24.14 -4.35 -11.17
C GLN A 350 23.87 -3.28 -10.10
N GLU A 351 24.18 -2.02 -10.40
CA GLU A 351 23.93 -0.86 -9.54
C GLU A 351 22.45 -0.74 -9.16
N ILE A 352 21.54 -1.00 -10.11
CA ILE A 352 20.08 -1.00 -9.88
C ILE A 352 19.67 -2.16 -8.97
N LEU A 353 20.17 -3.35 -9.23
CA LEU A 353 19.90 -4.53 -8.41
C LEU A 353 20.43 -4.36 -6.99
N ASP A 354 21.57 -3.69 -6.83
CA ASP A 354 22.15 -3.37 -5.52
C ASP A 354 21.33 -2.31 -4.78
N VAL A 355 20.80 -1.32 -5.47
CA VAL A 355 19.86 -0.35 -4.90
C VAL A 355 18.58 -1.04 -4.45
N GLU A 356 17.99 -1.90 -5.26
CA GLU A 356 16.84 -2.71 -4.87
C GLU A 356 17.10 -3.56 -3.63
N ARG A 357 18.30 -4.16 -3.53
CA ARG A 357 18.70 -4.96 -2.37
C ARG A 357 18.88 -4.12 -1.11
N LYS A 358 19.33 -2.88 -1.23
CA LYS A 358 19.55 -1.96 -0.10
C LYS A 358 18.28 -1.23 0.33
N SER A 359 17.41 -0.94 -0.61
CA SER A 359 16.18 -0.14 -0.40
C SER A 359 15.03 -0.90 0.24
N GLY A 360 15.08 -2.21 0.36
CA GLY A 360 14.00 -2.98 0.93
C GLY A 360 14.23 -3.31 2.40
N SER A 361 13.19 -3.18 3.20
CA SER A 361 13.07 -3.83 4.50
C SER A 361 13.07 -5.36 4.39
N LEU A 362 13.16 -5.91 3.17
CA LEU A 362 13.09 -7.33 2.89
C LEU A 362 14.45 -7.91 2.67
N THR A 363 14.66 -9.08 3.25
CA THR A 363 15.80 -9.94 2.94
C THR A 363 15.82 -10.30 1.45
N ALA A 364 16.99 -10.66 0.92
CA ALA A 364 17.10 -11.19 -0.46
C ALA A 364 16.13 -12.37 -0.67
N GLU A 365 15.96 -13.23 0.36
CA GLU A 365 15.04 -14.36 0.36
C GLU A 365 13.57 -13.94 0.12
N ALA A 366 13.08 -12.91 0.82
CA ALA A 366 11.70 -12.45 0.66
C ALA A 366 11.44 -11.81 -0.71
N ARG A 367 12.47 -11.26 -1.37
CA ARG A 367 12.38 -10.78 -2.76
C ARG A 367 12.35 -11.94 -3.74
N ASP A 368 13.19 -12.94 -3.53
CA ASP A 368 13.19 -14.14 -4.34
C ASP A 368 11.86 -14.89 -4.19
N ASP A 369 11.28 -14.91 -2.98
CA ASP A 369 9.95 -15.46 -2.74
C ASP A 369 8.86 -14.67 -3.46
N ALA A 370 8.95 -13.32 -3.49
CA ALA A 370 8.02 -12.50 -4.26
C ALA A 370 8.11 -12.77 -5.78
N LEU A 371 9.32 -12.99 -6.29
CA LEU A 371 9.51 -13.38 -7.69
C LEU A 371 9.04 -14.81 -7.96
N ARG A 372 9.15 -15.72 -6.99
CA ARG A 372 8.63 -17.10 -7.08
C ARG A 372 7.10 -17.15 -7.11
N ILE A 373 6.38 -16.11 -6.62
CA ILE A 373 4.92 -16.06 -6.76
C ILE A 373 4.51 -16.07 -8.23
N PHE A 374 5.34 -15.56 -9.12
CA PHE A 374 5.13 -15.71 -10.57
C PHE A 374 5.37 -17.16 -11.07
N ASP A 375 6.11 -18.00 -10.33
CA ASP A 375 6.41 -19.39 -10.69
C ASP A 375 5.38 -20.40 -10.15
N VAL A 376 4.56 -20.05 -9.17
CA VAL A 376 3.66 -20.98 -8.45
C VAL A 376 2.38 -21.28 -9.22
N ASP A 377 2.08 -20.55 -10.28
CA ASP A 377 0.91 -20.80 -11.13
C ASP A 377 1.22 -21.76 -12.33
N LYS A 378 2.35 -22.53 -12.26
CA LYS A 378 2.65 -23.62 -13.21
C LYS A 378 1.96 -24.93 -12.85
#